data_70ab53aa11484c15ed091a538e6f7284
#
_entry.id   70ab53aa11484c15ed091a538e6f7284
#
_cell.length_a   1.000
_cell.length_b   1.000
_cell.length_c   1.000
_cell.angle_alpha   90.00
_cell.angle_beta   90.00
_cell.angle_gamma   90.00
#
_symmetry.space_group_name_H-M   'P 1'
#
loop_
_entity.id
_entity.type
_entity.pdbx_description
1 polymer ?
#
loop_
_entity_poly.entity_id
_entity_poly.type
_entity_poly.pdbx_seq_one_letter_code
_entity_poly.pdbx_strand_id
1 'polypeptide(L)'
;MAPQPRVLMVEDHPDLAELYQFKLQLEGYRVAVASNGVAGLELARALKPDVVLLDIHVPQLDGLQLLAALREDEATRDQLVVVFTEDDNPQLIQEAERLQAAAYLLKAHLLPRLLSETIGEVLRSNRSEFLVEANQRDQQAS
;
A
#
# COMPACT_ATOMS: atom_id res chain seq x y z
N MET A 1 19.78 14.71 10.18
CA MET A 1 19.27 13.37 9.83
C MET A 1 17.83 13.46 9.37
N ALA A 2 17.55 12.88 8.24
CA ALA A 2 16.19 12.82 7.76
C ALA A 2 15.34 11.93 8.67
N PRO A 3 14.08 12.31 8.98
CA PRO A 3 13.21 11.43 9.74
C PRO A 3 12.89 10.17 8.94
N GLN A 4 12.64 9.10 9.66
CA GLN A 4 12.25 7.84 9.02
C GLN A 4 10.86 7.99 8.39
N PRO A 5 10.66 7.50 7.16
CA PRO A 5 9.34 7.54 6.55
C PRO A 5 8.33 6.72 7.35
N ARG A 6 7.11 7.21 7.36
CA ARG A 6 6.01 6.52 8.04
C ARG A 6 5.15 5.79 7.04
N VAL A 7 4.95 4.50 7.30
CA VAL A 7 4.05 3.63 6.51
C VAL A 7 2.82 3.34 7.37
N LEU A 8 1.65 3.54 6.80
CA LEU A 8 0.41 3.04 7.39
C LEU A 8 0.03 1.78 6.63
N MET A 9 0.00 0.64 7.32
CA MET A 9 -0.38 -0.62 6.73
C MET A 9 -1.83 -0.93 7.12
N VAL A 10 -2.68 -1.18 6.13
CA VAL A 10 -4.06 -1.58 6.35
C VAL A 10 -4.18 -3.05 5.99
N GLU A 11 -4.24 -3.91 7.00
CA GLU A 11 -4.18 -5.36 6.87
C GLU A 11 -4.93 -6.00 8.03
N ASP A 12 -5.90 -6.86 7.73
CA ASP A 12 -6.72 -7.49 8.78
C ASP A 12 -6.14 -8.81 9.30
N HIS A 13 -5.14 -9.36 8.64
CA HIS A 13 -4.51 -10.62 9.02
C HIS A 13 -3.41 -10.34 10.04
N PRO A 14 -3.60 -10.66 11.33
CA PRO A 14 -2.62 -10.23 12.36
C PRO A 14 -1.21 -10.75 12.12
N ASP A 15 -1.09 -12.02 11.70
CA ASP A 15 0.24 -12.62 11.50
C ASP A 15 0.98 -11.97 10.34
N LEU A 16 0.27 -11.67 9.25
CA LEU A 16 0.88 -11.00 8.11
C LEU A 16 1.24 -9.56 8.46
N ALA A 17 0.35 -8.86 9.15
CA ALA A 17 0.63 -7.49 9.56
C ALA A 17 1.88 -7.43 10.42
N GLU A 18 1.99 -8.34 11.39
CA GLU A 18 3.16 -8.40 12.27
C GLU A 18 4.44 -8.68 11.50
N LEU A 19 4.39 -9.65 10.57
CA LEU A 19 5.54 -10.00 9.76
C LEU A 19 6.04 -8.82 8.93
N TYR A 20 5.15 -8.18 8.18
CA TYR A 20 5.56 -7.08 7.30
C TYR A 20 5.91 -5.84 8.09
N GLN A 21 5.24 -5.58 9.21
CA GLN A 21 5.62 -4.49 10.09
C GLN A 21 7.06 -4.66 10.56
N PHE A 22 7.40 -5.86 11.02
CA PHE A 22 8.76 -6.15 11.49
C PHE A 22 9.78 -5.96 10.37
N LYS A 23 9.49 -6.50 9.18
CA LYS A 23 10.42 -6.40 8.05
C LYS A 23 10.63 -4.96 7.61
N LEU A 24 9.56 -4.17 7.54
CA LEU A 24 9.68 -2.77 7.15
C LEU A 24 10.41 -1.96 8.20
N GLN A 25 10.20 -2.25 9.49
CA GLN A 25 10.95 -1.57 10.55
C GLN A 25 12.44 -1.86 10.46
N LEU A 26 12.83 -3.08 10.10
CA LEU A 26 14.23 -3.41 9.89
C LEU A 26 14.86 -2.58 8.77
N GLU A 27 14.05 -2.17 7.79
CA GLU A 27 14.51 -1.36 6.68
C GLU A 27 14.45 0.14 6.95
N GLY A 28 14.12 0.52 8.18
CA GLY A 28 14.15 1.91 8.60
C GLY A 28 12.82 2.66 8.54
N TYR A 29 11.70 1.98 8.31
CA TYR A 29 10.39 2.63 8.29
C TYR A 29 9.75 2.61 9.66
N ARG A 30 8.97 3.65 9.95
CA ARG A 30 8.05 3.63 11.09
C ARG A 30 6.71 3.12 10.55
N VAL A 31 6.14 2.12 11.21
CA VAL A 31 4.95 1.44 10.69
C VAL A 31 3.82 1.50 11.71
N ALA A 32 2.67 2.00 11.28
CA ALA A 32 1.41 1.90 12.00
C ALA A 32 0.52 0.89 11.27
N VAL A 33 -0.30 0.16 12.00
CA VAL A 33 -1.16 -0.87 11.43
C VAL A 33 -2.61 -0.58 11.77
N ALA A 34 -3.48 -0.65 10.76
CA ALA A 34 -4.93 -0.64 10.92
C ALA A 34 -5.47 -1.99 10.48
N SER A 35 -6.40 -2.56 11.22
CA SER A 35 -6.94 -3.88 10.94
C SER A 35 -8.21 -3.87 10.10
N ASN A 36 -8.71 -2.69 9.74
CA ASN A 36 -9.89 -2.54 8.90
C ASN A 36 -9.85 -1.19 8.19
N GLY A 37 -10.73 -1.02 7.21
CA GLY A 37 -10.73 0.17 6.38
C GLY A 37 -11.15 1.44 7.11
N VAL A 38 -12.07 1.35 8.07
CA VAL A 38 -12.49 2.53 8.82
C VAL A 38 -11.34 3.06 9.68
N ALA A 39 -10.67 2.18 10.41
CA ALA A 39 -9.49 2.57 11.18
C ALA A 39 -8.38 3.09 10.26
N GLY A 40 -8.22 2.48 9.08
CA GLY A 40 -7.24 2.93 8.10
C GLY A 40 -7.49 4.37 7.65
N LEU A 41 -8.74 4.71 7.37
CA LEU A 41 -9.09 6.06 6.95
C LEU A 41 -8.81 7.07 8.08
N GLU A 42 -9.20 6.73 9.29
CA GLU A 42 -8.97 7.60 10.45
C GLU A 42 -7.47 7.83 10.68
N LEU A 43 -6.69 6.76 10.62
CA LEU A 43 -5.24 6.87 10.82
C LEU A 43 -4.54 7.61 9.68
N ALA A 44 -5.00 7.43 8.45
CA ALA A 44 -4.43 8.18 7.34
C ALA A 44 -4.60 9.69 7.54
N ARG A 45 -5.78 10.09 8.00
CA ARG A 45 -6.06 11.50 8.28
C ARG A 45 -5.24 12.03 9.46
N ALA A 46 -5.13 11.22 10.52
CA ALA A 46 -4.47 11.65 11.75
C ALA A 46 -2.94 11.66 11.62
N LEU A 47 -2.37 10.63 11.01
CA LEU A 47 -0.93 10.44 10.97
C LEU A 47 -0.28 11.09 9.76
N LYS A 48 -1.02 11.30 8.70
CA LYS A 48 -0.47 11.80 7.42
C LYS A 48 0.78 11.03 7.03
N PRO A 49 0.65 9.69 6.82
CA PRO A 49 1.82 8.88 6.54
C PRO A 49 2.42 9.23 5.19
N ASP A 50 3.69 8.86 5.00
CA ASP A 50 4.34 9.06 3.71
C ASP A 50 3.78 8.12 2.64
N VAL A 51 3.36 6.93 3.05
CA VAL A 51 2.73 5.98 2.14
C VAL A 51 1.73 5.11 2.91
N VAL A 52 0.61 4.78 2.26
CA VAL A 52 -0.37 3.80 2.77
C VAL A 52 -0.18 2.51 1.99
N LEU A 53 0.09 1.43 2.71
CA LEU A 53 0.17 0.08 2.15
C LEU A 53 -1.17 -0.60 2.45
N LEU A 54 -1.89 -0.99 1.42
CA LEU A 54 -3.32 -1.23 1.53
C LEU A 54 -3.72 -2.56 0.92
N ASP A 55 -4.31 -3.45 1.74
CA ASP A 55 -4.97 -4.64 1.20
C ASP A 55 -6.39 -4.25 0.78
N ILE A 56 -6.85 -4.81 -0.34
CA ILE A 56 -8.20 -4.56 -0.84
C ILE A 56 -9.23 -5.24 0.06
N HIS A 57 -8.96 -6.47 0.49
CA HIS A 57 -9.93 -7.27 1.22
C HIS A 57 -9.77 -7.11 2.72
N VAL A 58 -10.20 -5.96 3.22
CA VAL A 58 -10.26 -5.70 4.67
C VAL A 58 -11.70 -5.42 5.07
N PRO A 59 -12.09 -5.73 6.32
CA PRO A 59 -13.47 -5.56 6.73
C PRO A 59 -13.89 -4.11 6.93
N GLN A 60 -15.18 -3.90 6.99
CA GLN A 60 -15.88 -2.65 7.23
C GLN A 60 -15.88 -1.72 6.02
N LEU A 61 -14.72 -1.28 5.60
CA LEU A 61 -14.53 -0.47 4.41
C LEU A 61 -13.41 -1.12 3.63
N ASP A 62 -13.70 -1.65 2.43
CA ASP A 62 -12.66 -2.34 1.68
C ASP A 62 -11.59 -1.37 1.16
N GLY A 63 -10.48 -1.94 0.69
CA GLY A 63 -9.33 -1.12 0.31
C GLY A 63 -9.60 -0.15 -0.81
N LEU A 64 -10.39 -0.53 -1.82
CA LEU A 64 -10.71 0.40 -2.91
C LEU A 64 -11.67 1.49 -2.46
N GLN A 65 -12.61 1.17 -1.57
CA GLN A 65 -13.47 2.17 -0.96
C GLN A 65 -12.66 3.14 -0.12
N LEU A 66 -11.68 2.63 0.62
CA LEU A 66 -10.77 3.48 1.38
C LEU A 66 -9.97 4.39 0.47
N LEU A 67 -9.43 3.85 -0.61
CA LEU A 67 -8.67 4.65 -1.57
C LEU A 67 -9.54 5.75 -2.18
N ALA A 68 -10.77 5.42 -2.56
CA ALA A 68 -11.71 6.42 -3.09
C ALA A 68 -11.98 7.51 -2.07
N ALA A 69 -12.18 7.15 -0.80
CA ALA A 69 -12.43 8.12 0.25
C ALA A 69 -11.23 9.04 0.47
N LEU A 70 -10.00 8.50 0.38
CA LEU A 70 -8.80 9.34 0.48
C LEU A 70 -8.76 10.38 -0.65
N ARG A 71 -9.16 10.00 -1.84
CA ARG A 71 -9.13 10.92 -3.01
C ARG A 71 -10.20 12.00 -2.95
N GLU A 72 -11.29 11.76 -2.24
CA GLU A 72 -12.38 12.73 -2.09
C GLU A 72 -12.12 13.81 -1.05
N ASP A 73 -11.19 13.57 -0.13
CA ASP A 73 -10.87 14.49 0.96
C ASP A 73 -9.64 15.31 0.58
N GLU A 74 -9.75 16.63 0.61
CA GLU A 74 -8.63 17.52 0.27
C GLU A 74 -7.39 17.23 1.12
N ALA A 75 -7.58 16.84 2.37
CA ALA A 75 -6.45 16.59 3.28
C ALA A 75 -5.66 15.35 2.89
N THR A 76 -6.27 14.39 2.17
CA THR A 76 -5.63 13.12 1.82
C THR A 76 -5.62 12.84 0.32
N ARG A 77 -6.04 13.80 -0.50
CA ARG A 77 -6.19 13.62 -1.94
C ARG A 77 -4.91 13.11 -2.61
N ASP A 78 -3.77 13.61 -2.18
CA ASP A 78 -2.48 13.30 -2.81
C ASP A 78 -1.70 12.22 -2.08
N GLN A 79 -2.34 11.53 -1.14
CA GLN A 79 -1.70 10.46 -0.37
C GLN A 79 -1.16 9.36 -1.29
N LEU A 80 0.12 9.02 -1.13
CA LEU A 80 0.69 7.89 -1.85
C LEU A 80 0.11 6.60 -1.31
N VAL A 81 -0.38 5.75 -2.21
CA VAL A 81 -0.99 4.47 -1.85
C VAL A 81 -0.39 3.37 -2.71
N VAL A 82 0.06 2.30 -2.04
CA VAL A 82 0.50 1.08 -2.69
C VAL A 82 -0.48 -0.02 -2.29
N VAL A 83 -1.14 -0.63 -3.27
CA VAL A 83 -2.03 -1.77 -3.03
C VAL A 83 -1.18 -3.02 -2.89
N PHE A 84 -1.45 -3.82 -1.88
CA PHE A 84 -0.69 -5.03 -1.59
C PHE A 84 -1.69 -6.12 -1.18
N THR A 85 -2.05 -7.00 -2.10
CA THR A 85 -3.17 -7.91 -1.95
C THR A 85 -2.89 -9.25 -2.63
N GLU A 86 -3.70 -10.26 -2.33
CA GLU A 86 -3.64 -11.56 -3.02
C GLU A 86 -4.48 -11.58 -4.28
N ASP A 87 -5.31 -10.57 -4.50
CA ASP A 87 -6.32 -10.58 -5.56
C ASP A 87 -5.76 -9.99 -6.85
N ASP A 88 -5.67 -10.82 -7.89
CA ASP A 88 -5.12 -10.42 -9.19
C ASP A 88 -6.19 -10.07 -10.22
N ASN A 89 -7.42 -9.84 -9.80
CA ASN A 89 -8.52 -9.51 -10.70
C ASN A 89 -8.20 -8.24 -11.50
N PRO A 90 -8.19 -8.33 -12.86
CA PRO A 90 -7.84 -7.16 -13.68
C PRO A 90 -8.74 -5.95 -13.45
N GLN A 91 -10.00 -6.15 -13.09
CA GLN A 91 -10.92 -5.05 -12.85
C GLN A 91 -10.51 -4.27 -11.59
N LEU A 92 -10.01 -4.97 -10.57
CA LEU A 92 -9.52 -4.32 -9.36
C LEU A 92 -8.24 -3.54 -9.64
N ILE A 93 -7.37 -4.10 -10.47
CA ILE A 93 -6.13 -3.42 -10.87
C ILE A 93 -6.47 -2.14 -11.62
N GLN A 94 -7.41 -2.20 -12.55
CA GLN A 94 -7.83 -1.02 -13.31
C GLN A 94 -8.45 0.04 -12.42
N GLU A 95 -9.26 -0.37 -11.45
CA GLU A 95 -9.87 0.57 -10.52
C GLU A 95 -8.84 1.25 -9.63
N ALA A 96 -7.84 0.49 -9.16
CA ALA A 96 -6.75 1.07 -8.38
C ALA A 96 -5.96 2.08 -9.21
N GLU A 97 -5.71 1.77 -10.49
CA GLU A 97 -5.04 2.69 -11.38
C GLU A 97 -5.86 3.97 -11.58
N ARG A 98 -7.15 3.81 -11.81
CA ARG A 98 -8.06 4.94 -11.98
C ARG A 98 -8.05 5.85 -10.75
N LEU A 99 -7.95 5.27 -9.57
CA LEU A 99 -7.88 6.01 -8.30
C LEU A 99 -6.47 6.46 -7.96
N GLN A 100 -5.55 6.33 -8.90
CA GLN A 100 -4.19 6.85 -8.80
C GLN A 100 -3.35 6.21 -7.69
N ALA A 101 -3.53 4.91 -7.47
CA ALA A 101 -2.58 4.17 -6.66
C ALA A 101 -1.22 4.21 -7.36
N ALA A 102 -0.15 4.24 -6.59
CA ALA A 102 1.21 4.26 -7.14
C ALA A 102 1.64 2.88 -7.64
N ALA A 103 1.13 1.81 -7.01
CA ALA A 103 1.49 0.45 -7.38
C ALA A 103 0.41 -0.53 -6.96
N TYR A 104 0.40 -1.69 -7.60
CA TYR A 104 -0.47 -2.81 -7.26
C TYR A 104 0.40 -4.05 -7.19
N LEU A 105 0.61 -4.59 -6.00
CA LEU A 105 1.54 -5.67 -5.74
C LEU A 105 0.79 -6.90 -5.25
N LEU A 106 1.17 -8.08 -5.76
CA LEU A 106 0.55 -9.33 -5.35
C LEU A 106 1.39 -10.00 -4.27
N LYS A 107 0.77 -10.31 -3.14
CA LYS A 107 1.44 -10.92 -1.99
C LYS A 107 2.11 -12.25 -2.35
N ALA A 108 1.47 -13.04 -3.22
CA ALA A 108 1.97 -14.36 -3.58
C ALA A 108 3.28 -14.31 -4.36
N HIS A 109 3.60 -13.17 -4.98
CA HIS A 109 4.76 -13.03 -5.86
C HIS A 109 5.84 -12.15 -5.29
N LEU A 110 5.69 -11.66 -4.06
CA LEU A 110 6.58 -10.62 -3.57
C LEU A 110 7.22 -11.00 -2.25
N LEU A 111 8.54 -11.05 -2.24
CA LEU A 111 9.30 -11.20 -1.00
C LEU A 111 9.24 -9.91 -0.19
N PRO A 112 9.32 -9.98 1.16
CA PRO A 112 9.30 -8.76 1.98
C PRO A 112 10.36 -7.73 1.58
N ARG A 113 11.53 -8.18 1.14
CA ARG A 113 12.59 -7.27 0.68
C ARG A 113 12.14 -6.46 -0.55
N LEU A 114 11.46 -7.11 -1.49
CA LEU A 114 10.98 -6.43 -2.68
C LEU A 114 9.88 -5.43 -2.36
N LEU A 115 9.07 -5.73 -1.37
CA LEU A 115 8.08 -4.78 -0.89
C LEU A 115 8.73 -3.50 -0.38
N SER A 116 9.75 -3.66 0.46
CA SER A 116 10.48 -2.52 1.01
C SER A 116 11.15 -1.70 -0.09
N GLU A 117 11.77 -2.38 -1.07
CA GLU A 117 12.40 -1.70 -2.20
C GLU A 117 11.39 -0.92 -3.03
N THR A 118 10.21 -1.50 -3.27
CA THR A 118 9.16 -0.84 -4.04
C THR A 118 8.63 0.39 -3.31
N ILE A 119 8.42 0.28 -2.02
CA ILE A 119 7.99 1.43 -1.21
C ILE A 119 9.05 2.54 -1.29
N GLY A 120 10.31 2.19 -1.16
CA GLY A 120 11.39 3.17 -1.26
C GLY A 120 11.42 3.84 -2.63
N GLU A 121 11.21 3.09 -3.70
CA GLU A 121 11.17 3.63 -5.04
C GLU A 121 10.01 4.60 -5.22
N VAL A 122 8.82 4.23 -4.75
CA VAL A 122 7.63 5.09 -4.82
C VAL A 122 7.87 6.41 -4.09
N LEU A 123 8.48 6.34 -2.90
CA LEU A 123 8.77 7.53 -2.11
C LEU A 123 9.80 8.44 -2.77
N ARG A 124 10.81 7.88 -3.42
CA ARG A 124 11.89 8.66 -4.02
C ARG A 124 11.53 9.25 -5.36
N SER A 125 10.78 8.51 -6.16
CA SER A 125 10.58 8.86 -7.58
C SER A 125 9.55 9.94 -7.80
N ASN A 126 8.60 10.09 -6.89
CA ASN A 126 7.47 11.02 -7.07
C ASN A 126 6.82 10.83 -8.44
N ARG A 127 6.74 9.57 -8.90
CA ARG A 127 6.24 9.27 -10.23
C ARG A 127 4.74 9.16 -10.28
N SER A 128 4.23 9.47 -11.47
CA SER A 128 2.82 9.28 -11.77
C SER A 128 2.53 7.92 -12.42
N GLU A 129 3.56 7.15 -12.76
CA GLU A 129 3.36 5.86 -13.41
C GLU A 129 2.89 4.80 -12.43
N PHE A 130 1.87 4.07 -12.84
CA PHE A 130 1.30 2.98 -12.05
C PHE A 130 2.14 1.72 -12.26
N LEU A 131 2.66 1.15 -11.17
CA LEU A 131 3.51 -0.03 -11.22
C LEU A 131 2.71 -1.27 -10.85
N VAL A 132 2.74 -2.29 -11.71
CA VAL A 132 2.13 -3.60 -11.43
C VAL A 132 3.23 -4.65 -11.42
N GLU A 133 3.71 -5.00 -10.24
CA GLU A 133 4.86 -5.89 -10.08
C GLU A 133 4.61 -7.30 -10.56
N ALA A 134 3.39 -7.82 -10.38
CA ALA A 134 3.06 -9.18 -10.77
C ALA A 134 3.27 -9.42 -12.26
N ASN A 135 2.89 -8.47 -13.10
CA ASN A 135 3.03 -8.60 -14.54
C ASN A 135 4.50 -8.65 -14.97
N GLN A 136 5.34 -7.88 -14.30
CA GLN A 136 6.76 -7.86 -14.62
C GLN A 136 7.41 -9.20 -14.28
N ARG A 137 7.02 -9.82 -13.18
CA ARG A 137 7.58 -11.11 -12.79
C ARG A 137 7.18 -12.21 -13.76
N ASP A 138 5.94 -12.21 -14.18
CA ASP A 138 5.45 -13.19 -15.14
C ASP A 138 6.19 -13.09 -16.48
N GLN A 139 6.47 -11.89 -16.91
CA GLN A 139 7.24 -11.67 -18.13
C GLN A 139 8.68 -12.14 -18.01
N GLN A 140 9.28 -11.95 -16.85
CA GLN A 140 10.64 -12.39 -16.61
C GLN A 140 10.76 -13.90 -16.50
N ALA A 141 9.71 -14.56 -16.00
CA ALA A 141 9.71 -16.01 -15.86
C ALA A 141 9.61 -16.74 -17.19
N SER A 142 9.08 -16.10 -18.19
CA SER A 142 8.97 -16.69 -19.53
C SER A 142 10.20 -16.40 -20.37
#